data_5995380ea51c69b0db049a862e338560
#
_entry.id   5995380ea51c69b0db049a862e338560
#
_cell.length_a   1.000
_cell.length_b   1.000
_cell.length_c   1.000
_cell.angle_alpha   90.00
_cell.angle_beta   90.00
_cell.angle_gamma   90.00
#
_symmetry.space_group_name_H-M   'P 1'
#
loop_
_entity.id
_entity.type
_entity.pdbx_description
1 polymer ?
#
loop_
_entity_poly.entity_id
_entity_poly.type
_entity_poly.pdbx_seq_one_letter_code
_entity_poly.pdbx_strand_id
1 'polypeptide(L)'
;MKIKDFINETFGYKPKDVYLFTLPTNSDSADSTTVQNSKETTQEIKSVFPSIDVNLDYLKTKYNLLINSDIIVREFNLNARGKQYKALLLYIDGMVDSQILNNFVLEPLMLRNRNNLFDGEQNRIISEAVTNNITIRKIKKFNLSDYIENCLIPQNSIKQQSSFSDIFAGVNAGNCALFVDTLSVAFDIDVKGFKQRSISKPENEIVIKGPHEAFVENLRTNTSLLRRLINNENLVIENTKVGKITQTNCAVCYMKTLANDDLIAEVKYRINNLEIDSLLSAGELEQLLTDTNNLGLPKILVSERPDNAVNALLQGRVIVIVNGSPYALIMPAVLIDFLSSPEDTNLKTIFANFLKVIRIIAAFFALLLPGLYIAITNFHREIIPTELF
;
A
#
# COMPACT_ATOMS: atom_id res chain seq x y z
N MET A 1 39.56 -29.90 -13.22
CA MET A 1 38.31 -29.18 -13.04
C MET A 1 37.79 -29.51 -11.66
N LYS A 2 37.81 -28.57 -10.70
CA LYS A 2 37.43 -28.85 -9.30
C LYS A 2 35.91 -28.92 -9.23
N ILE A 3 35.38 -29.88 -8.46
CA ILE A 3 33.93 -30.10 -8.28
C ILE A 3 33.17 -28.80 -7.96
N LYS A 4 33.83 -27.85 -7.30
CA LYS A 4 33.30 -26.51 -6.99
C LYS A 4 32.99 -25.66 -8.25
N ASP A 5 33.79 -25.81 -9.30
CA ASP A 5 33.64 -25.04 -10.56
C ASP A 5 32.46 -25.58 -11.36
N PHE A 6 32.25 -26.91 -11.34
CA PHE A 6 31.13 -27.58 -11.99
C PHE A 6 29.77 -27.25 -11.34
N ILE A 7 29.73 -27.18 -9.99
CA ILE A 7 28.51 -26.82 -9.26
C ILE A 7 28.15 -25.34 -9.50
N ASN A 8 29.14 -24.45 -9.55
CA ASN A 8 28.91 -23.03 -9.82
C ASN A 8 28.50 -22.73 -11.28
N GLU A 9 28.95 -23.53 -12.25
CA GLU A 9 28.51 -23.38 -13.63
C GLU A 9 27.10 -23.93 -13.92
N THR A 10 26.69 -24.98 -13.18
CA THR A 10 25.44 -25.69 -13.44
C THR A 10 24.26 -25.13 -12.63
N PHE A 11 24.51 -24.58 -11.44
CA PHE A 11 23.47 -24.10 -10.51
C PHE A 11 23.65 -22.66 -10.04
N GLY A 12 24.68 -21.95 -10.50
CA GLY A 12 24.97 -20.59 -10.08
C GLY A 12 24.35 -19.56 -11.01
N TYR A 13 23.27 -18.92 -10.59
CA TYR A 13 22.87 -17.62 -11.17
C TYR A 13 24.00 -16.61 -10.93
N LYS A 14 24.61 -16.08 -11.98
CA LYS A 14 25.56 -14.97 -11.90
C LYS A 14 24.82 -13.69 -12.28
N PRO A 15 24.49 -12.80 -11.34
CA PRO A 15 24.05 -11.45 -11.73
C PRO A 15 25.18 -10.80 -12.52
N LYS A 16 24.81 -10.10 -13.61
CA LYS A 16 25.76 -9.47 -14.54
C LYS A 16 26.63 -8.40 -13.90
N ASP A 17 26.14 -7.79 -12.82
CA ASP A 17 26.86 -6.76 -12.06
C ASP A 17 26.79 -7.08 -10.57
N VAL A 18 27.95 -7.21 -9.93
CA VAL A 18 28.05 -7.40 -8.49
C VAL A 18 27.92 -6.03 -7.82
N TYR A 19 26.72 -5.68 -7.41
CA TYR A 19 26.51 -4.51 -6.56
C TYR A 19 26.93 -4.85 -5.12
N LEU A 20 28.05 -4.27 -4.69
CA LEU A 20 28.50 -4.37 -3.30
C LEU A 20 27.81 -3.27 -2.47
N PHE A 21 26.71 -3.61 -1.84
CA PHE A 21 26.08 -2.75 -0.85
C PHE A 21 26.95 -2.72 0.41
N THR A 22 27.56 -1.58 0.69
CA THR A 22 28.23 -1.31 1.97
C THR A 22 27.28 -0.49 2.83
N LEU A 23 26.84 -1.04 3.96
CA LEU A 23 26.13 -0.26 4.98
C LEU A 23 27.02 0.92 5.39
N PRO A 24 26.50 2.17 5.47
CA PRO A 24 27.25 3.27 6.02
C PRO A 24 27.62 2.96 7.47
N THR A 25 28.89 2.74 7.72
CA THR A 25 29.42 2.65 9.08
C THR A 25 29.39 4.05 9.68
N ASN A 26 28.70 4.22 10.81
CA ASN A 26 28.69 5.45 11.62
C ASN A 26 30.08 5.70 12.23
N SER A 27 31.07 6.02 11.40
CA SER A 27 32.37 6.50 11.86
C SER A 27 33.00 7.37 10.78
N ASP A 28 32.47 8.60 10.64
CA ASP A 28 33.29 9.73 10.23
C ASP A 28 32.59 11.00 10.70
N SER A 29 32.97 11.39 11.91
CA SER A 29 32.82 12.73 12.40
C SER A 29 33.82 13.64 11.68
N ALA A 30 33.33 14.77 11.22
CA ALA A 30 34.05 15.96 10.79
C ALA A 30 34.59 15.97 9.35
N ASP A 31 33.74 16.43 8.42
CA ASP A 31 34.13 17.62 7.67
C ASP A 31 32.86 18.37 7.20
N SER A 32 32.75 19.59 7.73
CA SER A 32 31.68 20.54 7.46
C SER A 32 31.86 21.12 6.06
N THR A 33 31.21 20.52 5.08
CA THR A 33 30.86 21.22 3.85
C THR A 33 29.33 21.34 3.81
N THR A 34 28.87 22.55 4.05
CA THR A 34 27.50 22.99 3.97
C THR A 34 26.89 22.63 2.61
N VAL A 35 26.33 21.43 2.51
CA VAL A 35 25.24 21.17 1.56
C VAL A 35 24.00 21.75 2.23
N GLN A 36 23.61 22.91 1.78
CA GLN A 36 22.29 23.47 2.07
C GLN A 36 21.26 22.45 1.60
N ASN A 37 20.87 21.55 2.51
CA ASN A 37 19.58 20.90 2.41
C ASN A 37 18.54 22.01 2.50
N SER A 38 18.07 22.45 1.36
CA SER A 38 16.77 23.10 1.24
C SER A 38 15.74 22.07 1.71
N LYS A 39 15.54 21.98 3.03
CA LYS A 39 14.27 21.61 3.59
C LYS A 39 13.30 22.66 3.08
N GLU A 40 12.73 22.43 1.91
CA GLU A 40 11.46 23.04 1.56
C GLU A 40 10.52 22.65 2.70
N THR A 41 10.35 23.59 3.62
CA THR A 41 9.24 23.59 4.56
C THR A 41 8.02 23.75 3.67
N THR A 42 7.51 22.65 3.16
CA THR A 42 6.21 22.59 2.51
C THR A 42 5.24 23.01 3.59
N GLN A 43 4.84 24.29 3.56
CA GLN A 43 3.74 24.78 4.41
C GLN A 43 2.59 23.81 4.13
N GLU A 44 2.14 23.09 5.14
CA GLU A 44 0.99 22.21 5.00
C GLU A 44 -0.18 23.07 4.55
N ILE A 45 -0.56 22.88 3.30
CA ILE A 45 -1.73 23.53 2.71
C ILE A 45 -2.94 22.92 3.40
N LYS A 46 -3.58 23.72 4.25
CA LYS A 46 -4.67 23.21 5.10
C LYS A 46 -6.02 23.22 4.42
N SER A 47 -6.25 24.04 3.40
CA SER A 47 -7.57 24.23 2.78
C SER A 47 -7.54 24.06 1.27
N VAL A 48 -8.68 23.63 0.72
CA VAL A 48 -8.91 23.47 -0.73
C VAL A 48 -8.87 24.82 -1.42
N PHE A 49 -8.17 24.89 -2.56
CA PHE A 49 -8.09 26.07 -3.39
C PHE A 49 -9.23 26.13 -4.43
N PRO A 50 -9.68 27.33 -4.82
CA PRO A 50 -10.65 27.47 -5.91
C PRO A 50 -10.13 26.98 -7.27
N SER A 51 -8.79 27.02 -7.49
CA SER A 51 -8.18 26.54 -8.73
C SER A 51 -7.94 25.03 -8.67
N ILE A 52 -8.46 24.32 -9.64
CA ILE A 52 -8.32 22.87 -9.74
C ILE A 52 -6.87 22.46 -10.02
N ASP A 53 -6.13 23.24 -10.80
CA ASP A 53 -4.76 22.94 -11.18
C ASP A 53 -3.82 22.95 -9.95
N VAL A 54 -4.03 23.91 -9.02
CA VAL A 54 -3.29 23.99 -7.76
C VAL A 54 -3.59 22.81 -6.87
N ASN A 55 -4.87 22.42 -6.77
CA ASN A 55 -5.27 21.24 -6.02
C ASN A 55 -4.64 19.97 -6.61
N LEU A 56 -4.64 19.83 -7.94
CA LEU A 56 -4.05 18.68 -8.63
C LEU A 56 -2.54 18.57 -8.34
N ASP A 57 -1.79 19.66 -8.41
CA ASP A 57 -0.35 19.65 -8.16
C ASP A 57 -0.04 19.31 -6.68
N TYR A 58 -0.86 19.82 -5.76
CA TYR A 58 -0.74 19.43 -4.35
C TYR A 58 -1.02 17.93 -4.13
N LEU A 59 -2.06 17.40 -4.76
CA LEU A 59 -2.40 15.97 -4.69
C LEU A 59 -1.31 15.09 -5.30
N LYS A 60 -0.72 15.51 -6.44
CA LYS A 60 0.43 14.80 -7.06
C LYS A 60 1.59 14.66 -6.09
N THR A 61 1.90 15.73 -5.37
CA THR A 61 3.01 15.74 -4.42
C THR A 61 2.68 14.91 -3.17
N LYS A 62 1.49 15.09 -2.60
CA LYS A 62 1.10 14.46 -1.33
C LYS A 62 0.95 12.94 -1.47
N TYR A 63 0.29 12.48 -2.51
CA TYR A 63 0.09 11.05 -2.77
C TYR A 63 1.16 10.40 -3.63
N ASN A 64 2.18 11.13 -4.06
CA ASN A 64 3.21 10.64 -4.98
C ASN A 64 2.61 9.94 -6.21
N LEU A 65 1.67 10.60 -6.90
CA LEU A 65 0.88 10.01 -7.99
C LEU A 65 1.73 9.43 -9.14
N LEU A 66 2.97 9.88 -9.31
CA LEU A 66 3.90 9.34 -10.31
C LEU A 66 4.37 7.93 -9.97
N ILE A 67 4.35 7.55 -8.69
CA ILE A 67 4.88 6.28 -8.18
C ILE A 67 3.73 5.38 -7.70
N ASN A 68 2.73 5.97 -7.02
CA ASN A 68 1.59 5.23 -6.49
C ASN A 68 0.68 4.75 -7.61
N SER A 69 0.60 3.44 -7.81
CA SER A 69 -0.15 2.83 -8.91
C SER A 69 -1.64 2.60 -8.58
N ASP A 70 -2.02 2.67 -7.32
CA ASP A 70 -3.39 2.40 -6.86
C ASP A 70 -4.21 3.66 -6.61
N ILE A 71 -3.60 4.84 -6.69
CA ILE A 71 -4.29 6.12 -6.53
C ILE A 71 -4.67 6.66 -7.89
N ILE A 72 -5.96 6.80 -8.11
CA ILE A 72 -6.51 7.24 -9.39
C ILE A 72 -6.99 8.68 -9.28
N VAL A 73 -6.49 9.50 -10.19
CA VAL A 73 -7.00 10.85 -10.42
C VAL A 73 -7.60 10.90 -11.81
N ARG A 74 -8.89 11.20 -11.88
CA ARG A 74 -9.63 11.32 -13.14
C ARG A 74 -10.10 12.76 -13.33
N GLU A 75 -9.61 13.41 -14.37
CA GLU A 75 -10.06 14.72 -14.80
C GLU A 75 -11.22 14.59 -15.79
N PHE A 76 -12.25 15.45 -15.66
CA PHE A 76 -13.38 15.50 -16.56
C PHE A 76 -14.06 16.87 -16.50
N ASN A 77 -15.02 17.12 -17.38
CA ASN A 77 -15.81 18.35 -17.37
C ASN A 77 -17.22 18.08 -16.85
N LEU A 78 -17.61 18.84 -15.86
CA LEU A 78 -18.94 18.87 -15.28
C LEU A 78 -19.77 19.97 -15.97
N ASN A 79 -20.99 19.66 -16.40
CA ASN A 79 -21.93 20.63 -16.93
C ASN A 79 -22.95 21.02 -15.85
N ALA A 80 -23.01 22.29 -15.50
CA ALA A 80 -24.03 22.81 -14.59
C ALA A 80 -24.64 24.06 -15.18
N ARG A 81 -25.95 24.03 -15.43
CA ARG A 81 -26.74 25.13 -16.00
C ARG A 81 -26.12 25.77 -17.27
N GLY A 82 -25.71 24.93 -18.23
CA GLY A 82 -25.09 25.40 -19.47
C GLY A 82 -23.67 25.90 -19.39
N LYS A 83 -23.06 25.88 -18.22
CA LYS A 83 -21.63 26.17 -18.02
C LYS A 83 -20.84 24.90 -17.77
N GLN A 84 -19.65 24.83 -18.35
CA GLN A 84 -18.71 23.76 -18.12
C GLN A 84 -17.73 24.15 -17.03
N TYR A 85 -17.50 23.25 -16.09
CA TYR A 85 -16.53 23.39 -15.02
C TYR A 85 -15.56 22.19 -15.10
N LYS A 86 -14.27 22.44 -14.99
CA LYS A 86 -13.30 21.36 -14.81
C LYS A 86 -13.55 20.69 -13.46
N ALA A 87 -13.51 19.38 -13.45
CA ALA A 87 -13.66 18.57 -12.25
C ALA A 87 -12.61 17.49 -12.18
N LEU A 88 -12.21 17.12 -10.97
CA LEU A 88 -11.21 16.12 -10.67
C LEU A 88 -11.76 15.16 -9.62
N LEU A 89 -11.68 13.88 -9.87
CA LEU A 89 -12.10 12.82 -8.96
C LEU A 89 -10.85 12.08 -8.48
N LEU A 90 -10.65 12.03 -7.17
CA LEU A 90 -9.57 11.31 -6.51
C LEU A 90 -10.15 10.13 -5.74
N TYR A 91 -9.60 8.94 -5.93
CA TYR A 91 -9.98 7.75 -5.18
C TYR A 91 -8.86 6.69 -5.19
N ILE A 92 -8.93 5.75 -4.26
CA ILE A 92 -8.03 4.61 -4.19
C ILE A 92 -8.71 3.42 -4.85
N ASP A 93 -8.10 2.94 -5.93
CA ASP A 93 -8.59 1.78 -6.65
C ASP A 93 -8.48 0.51 -5.78
N GLY A 94 -9.50 -0.36 -5.81
CA GLY A 94 -9.62 -1.53 -4.92
C GLY A 94 -10.30 -1.26 -3.58
N MET A 95 -10.41 0.01 -3.14
CA MET A 95 -11.17 0.39 -1.96
C MET A 95 -12.57 0.90 -2.29
N VAL A 96 -12.80 1.33 -3.51
CA VAL A 96 -14.08 1.83 -4.02
C VAL A 96 -14.84 0.77 -4.80
N ASP A 97 -16.17 0.81 -4.74
CA ASP A 97 -17.01 0.05 -5.64
C ASP A 97 -17.12 0.78 -6.98
N SER A 98 -16.56 0.17 -8.04
CA SER A 98 -16.54 0.76 -9.37
C SER A 98 -17.94 0.94 -9.96
N GLN A 99 -18.92 0.11 -9.58
CA GLN A 99 -20.30 0.26 -10.06
C GLN A 99 -20.98 1.46 -9.39
N ILE A 100 -20.82 1.61 -8.09
CA ILE A 100 -21.30 2.77 -7.35
C ILE A 100 -20.67 4.05 -7.89
N LEU A 101 -19.35 4.06 -8.06
CA LEU A 101 -18.61 5.21 -8.57
C LEU A 101 -19.09 5.62 -9.98
N ASN A 102 -19.25 4.65 -10.89
CA ASN A 102 -19.64 4.94 -12.26
C ASN A 102 -21.10 5.38 -12.34
N ASN A 103 -22.02 4.64 -11.72
CA ASN A 103 -23.47 4.85 -11.91
C ASN A 103 -24.00 6.02 -11.07
N PHE A 104 -23.46 6.25 -9.89
CA PHE A 104 -24.01 7.25 -8.95
C PHE A 104 -23.15 8.51 -8.80
N VAL A 105 -21.90 8.50 -9.30
CA VAL A 105 -21.05 9.70 -9.27
C VAL A 105 -20.74 10.18 -10.67
N LEU A 106 -20.08 9.37 -11.50
CA LEU A 106 -19.61 9.82 -12.82
C LEU A 106 -20.73 10.00 -13.84
N GLU A 107 -21.67 9.05 -13.92
CA GLU A 107 -22.78 9.14 -14.88
C GLU A 107 -23.66 10.37 -14.65
N PRO A 108 -24.11 10.68 -13.42
CA PRO A 108 -24.89 11.88 -13.17
C PRO A 108 -24.13 13.17 -13.49
N LEU A 109 -22.85 13.24 -13.16
CA LEU A 109 -22.02 14.42 -13.38
C LEU A 109 -21.70 14.66 -14.87
N MET A 110 -21.53 13.59 -15.65
CA MET A 110 -21.10 13.68 -17.05
C MET A 110 -22.25 13.60 -18.05
N LEU A 111 -23.25 12.76 -17.82
CA LEU A 111 -24.28 12.44 -18.82
C LEU A 111 -25.65 13.12 -18.57
N ARG A 112 -26.11 13.13 -17.32
CA ARG A 112 -27.47 13.62 -17.02
C ARG A 112 -27.66 15.12 -17.18
N ASN A 113 -26.58 15.88 -17.20
CA ASN A 113 -26.61 17.33 -17.19
C ASN A 113 -26.52 17.95 -18.60
N ARG A 114 -26.78 17.16 -19.67
CA ARG A 114 -26.75 17.65 -21.06
C ARG A 114 -28.05 18.35 -21.49
N ASN A 115 -29.16 18.23 -20.72
CA ASN A 115 -30.42 18.80 -21.11
C ASN A 115 -30.57 20.24 -20.62
N ASN A 116 -30.38 21.19 -21.53
CA ASN A 116 -30.68 22.63 -21.39
C ASN A 116 -32.15 22.94 -21.18
N LEU A 117 -33.01 21.94 -20.94
CA LEU A 117 -34.47 22.10 -20.87
C LEU A 117 -34.93 22.93 -19.67
N PHE A 118 -34.16 22.95 -18.58
CA PHE A 118 -34.55 23.72 -17.39
C PHE A 118 -34.31 25.23 -17.49
N ASP A 119 -33.33 25.68 -18.27
CA ASP A 119 -33.05 27.11 -18.41
C ASP A 119 -34.10 27.85 -19.24
N GLY A 120 -34.70 27.15 -20.22
CA GLY A 120 -35.77 27.69 -21.03
C GLY A 120 -37.07 27.90 -20.26
N GLU A 121 -37.47 26.95 -19.41
CA GLU A 121 -38.67 27.04 -18.59
C GLU A 121 -38.53 28.04 -17.43
N GLN A 122 -37.38 28.09 -16.75
CA GLN A 122 -37.16 29.09 -15.69
C GLN A 122 -37.14 30.54 -16.25
N ASN A 123 -36.53 30.74 -17.42
CA ASN A 123 -36.54 32.06 -18.06
C ASN A 123 -37.98 32.42 -18.55
N ARG A 124 -38.75 31.45 -18.97
CA ARG A 124 -40.17 31.65 -19.31
C ARG A 124 -41.00 32.00 -18.08
N ILE A 125 -40.88 31.27 -17.00
CA ILE A 125 -41.57 31.52 -15.71
C ILE A 125 -41.18 32.90 -15.15
N ILE A 126 -39.89 33.26 -15.24
CA ILE A 126 -39.42 34.58 -14.79
C ILE A 126 -39.99 35.68 -15.67
N SER A 127 -40.03 35.52 -16.98
CA SER A 127 -40.61 36.49 -17.89
C SER A 127 -42.13 36.66 -17.71
N GLU A 128 -42.85 35.59 -17.48
CA GLU A 128 -44.31 35.59 -17.18
C GLU A 128 -44.58 36.21 -15.80
N ALA A 129 -43.73 35.96 -14.77
CA ALA A 129 -43.87 36.55 -13.45
C ALA A 129 -43.60 38.07 -13.46
N VAL A 130 -42.63 38.52 -14.26
CA VAL A 130 -42.33 39.96 -14.44
C VAL A 130 -43.50 40.68 -15.14
N THR A 131 -44.12 40.03 -16.13
CA THR A 131 -45.25 40.60 -16.87
C THR A 131 -46.50 40.72 -16.00
N ASN A 132 -46.68 39.87 -15.00
CA ASN A 132 -47.88 39.82 -14.15
C ASN A 132 -47.73 40.56 -12.82
N ASN A 133 -46.69 41.40 -12.60
CA ASN A 133 -46.45 42.15 -11.35
C ASN A 133 -46.46 41.29 -10.06
N ILE A 134 -46.10 40.02 -10.19
CA ILE A 134 -45.97 39.11 -9.04
C ILE A 134 -44.65 39.42 -8.34
N THR A 135 -44.74 39.76 -7.06
CA THR A 135 -43.53 39.99 -6.22
C THR A 135 -42.66 38.74 -6.18
N ILE A 136 -41.62 38.71 -7.02
CA ILE A 136 -40.68 37.61 -7.07
C ILE A 136 -39.96 37.57 -5.72
N ARG A 137 -40.26 36.57 -4.87
CA ARG A 137 -39.42 36.27 -3.70
C ARG A 137 -37.99 36.12 -4.21
N LYS A 138 -37.03 36.84 -3.58
CA LYS A 138 -35.58 36.85 -3.92
C LYS A 138 -35.18 35.48 -4.43
N ILE A 139 -34.87 35.37 -5.73
CA ILE A 139 -34.33 34.14 -6.32
C ILE A 139 -33.01 33.87 -5.58
N LYS A 140 -32.92 32.75 -4.87
CA LYS A 140 -31.75 32.35 -4.14
C LYS A 140 -30.60 32.32 -5.14
N LYS A 141 -29.52 33.08 -4.89
CA LYS A 141 -28.37 33.13 -5.79
C LYS A 141 -27.89 31.70 -6.02
N PHE A 142 -27.67 31.31 -7.28
CA PHE A 142 -27.22 29.98 -7.64
C PHE A 142 -25.91 29.66 -6.91
N ASN A 143 -25.90 28.59 -6.13
CA ASN A 143 -24.74 28.07 -5.46
C ASN A 143 -24.37 26.73 -6.11
N LEU A 144 -23.20 26.69 -6.77
CA LEU A 144 -22.73 25.50 -7.47
C LEU A 144 -22.52 24.32 -6.50
N SER A 145 -22.01 24.57 -5.29
CA SER A 145 -21.77 23.51 -4.31
C SER A 145 -23.08 22.86 -3.84
N ASP A 146 -24.10 23.67 -3.52
CA ASP A 146 -25.42 23.18 -3.12
C ASP A 146 -26.10 22.40 -4.28
N TYR A 147 -25.88 22.83 -5.52
CA TYR A 147 -26.43 22.16 -6.69
C TYR A 147 -25.82 20.79 -6.93
N ILE A 148 -24.50 20.65 -6.76
CA ILE A 148 -23.78 19.37 -6.88
C ILE A 148 -24.27 18.40 -5.81
N GLU A 149 -24.31 18.84 -4.56
CA GLU A 149 -24.68 18.01 -3.42
C GLU A 149 -26.15 17.56 -3.47
N ASN A 150 -27.06 18.51 -3.74
CA ASN A 150 -28.49 18.24 -3.60
C ASN A 150 -29.19 17.81 -4.89
N CYS A 151 -28.58 18.05 -6.07
CA CYS A 151 -29.26 17.82 -7.34
C CYS A 151 -28.52 16.86 -8.27
N LEU A 152 -27.19 16.79 -8.23
CA LEU A 152 -26.42 16.03 -9.21
C LEU A 152 -26.03 14.64 -8.73
N ILE A 153 -25.63 14.50 -7.49
CA ILE A 153 -25.12 13.24 -6.98
C ILE A 153 -26.20 12.54 -6.15
N PRO A 154 -26.75 11.42 -6.62
CA PRO A 154 -27.83 10.69 -5.92
C PRO A 154 -27.31 9.80 -4.79
N GLN A 155 -26.07 9.98 -4.33
CA GLN A 155 -25.49 9.21 -3.24
C GLN A 155 -25.97 9.74 -1.89
N ASN A 156 -26.27 8.83 -0.95
CA ASN A 156 -26.87 9.18 0.34
C ASN A 156 -25.91 9.83 1.32
N SER A 157 -24.60 9.62 1.18
CA SER A 157 -23.57 10.17 2.06
C SER A 157 -22.60 11.02 1.27
N ILE A 158 -22.81 12.31 1.31
CA ILE A 158 -21.94 13.33 0.73
C ILE A 158 -21.66 14.36 1.81
N LYS A 159 -20.41 14.80 1.89
CA LYS A 159 -19.98 15.87 2.81
C LYS A 159 -19.13 16.87 2.07
N GLN A 160 -19.42 18.16 2.25
CA GLN A 160 -18.51 19.21 1.80
C GLN A 160 -17.38 19.36 2.80
N GLN A 161 -16.14 19.29 2.33
CA GLN A 161 -14.93 19.43 3.12
C GLN A 161 -14.07 20.56 2.55
N SER A 162 -13.62 21.44 3.42
CA SER A 162 -12.67 22.50 3.05
C SER A 162 -11.24 22.18 3.45
N SER A 163 -11.04 21.20 4.32
CA SER A 163 -9.72 20.79 4.83
C SER A 163 -9.20 19.59 4.04
N PHE A 164 -7.96 19.67 3.57
CA PHE A 164 -7.30 18.52 2.95
C PHE A 164 -7.12 17.34 3.90
N SER A 165 -6.91 17.58 5.20
CA SER A 165 -6.80 16.51 6.21
C SER A 165 -8.04 15.62 6.23
N ASP A 166 -9.23 16.25 6.22
CA ASP A 166 -10.49 15.52 6.27
C ASP A 166 -10.77 14.78 4.95
N ILE A 167 -10.40 15.40 3.83
CA ILE A 167 -10.48 14.78 2.50
C ILE A 167 -9.59 13.56 2.42
N PHE A 168 -8.34 13.65 2.88
CA PHE A 168 -7.41 12.52 2.88
C PHE A 168 -7.88 11.40 3.80
N ALA A 169 -8.42 11.74 4.98
CA ALA A 169 -9.01 10.75 5.86
C ALA A 169 -10.18 10.00 5.19
N GLY A 170 -11.04 10.71 4.45
CA GLY A 170 -12.13 10.12 3.67
C GLY A 170 -11.62 9.21 2.55
N VAL A 171 -10.71 9.71 1.71
CA VAL A 171 -10.14 8.94 0.58
C VAL A 171 -9.40 7.70 1.07
N ASN A 172 -8.57 7.82 2.11
CA ASN A 172 -7.87 6.71 2.70
C ASN A 172 -8.81 5.69 3.37
N ALA A 173 -10.01 6.10 3.77
CA ALA A 173 -11.07 5.22 4.27
C ALA A 173 -11.90 4.55 3.16
N GLY A 174 -11.65 4.85 1.87
CA GLY A 174 -12.33 4.26 0.72
C GLY A 174 -13.43 5.13 0.12
N ASN A 175 -13.53 6.39 0.48
CA ASN A 175 -14.40 7.36 -0.19
C ASN A 175 -13.74 7.87 -1.49
N CYS A 176 -14.50 8.57 -2.31
CA CYS A 176 -13.93 9.38 -3.39
C CYS A 176 -14.08 10.88 -3.10
N ALA A 177 -13.07 11.66 -3.46
CA ALA A 177 -13.09 13.11 -3.32
C ALA A 177 -13.28 13.77 -4.69
N LEU A 178 -14.31 14.58 -4.82
CA LEU A 178 -14.62 15.36 -6.02
C LEU A 178 -14.22 16.83 -5.79
N PHE A 179 -13.29 17.33 -6.59
CA PHE A 179 -12.91 18.74 -6.66
C PHE A 179 -13.51 19.36 -7.91
N VAL A 180 -14.03 20.57 -7.79
CA VAL A 180 -14.61 21.31 -8.90
C VAL A 180 -13.99 22.69 -8.97
N ASP A 181 -13.59 23.08 -10.16
CA ASP A 181 -13.02 24.40 -10.40
C ASP A 181 -13.94 25.51 -9.92
N THR A 182 -13.38 26.58 -9.40
CA THR A 182 -14.08 27.72 -8.77
C THR A 182 -14.62 27.48 -7.36
N LEU A 183 -14.59 26.26 -6.83
CA LEU A 183 -15.02 25.96 -5.47
C LEU A 183 -13.84 25.84 -4.52
N SER A 184 -13.98 26.39 -3.30
CA SER A 184 -13.03 26.24 -2.20
C SER A 184 -13.37 25.05 -1.27
N VAL A 185 -14.21 24.14 -1.74
CA VAL A 185 -14.62 22.93 -1.05
C VAL A 185 -14.52 21.74 -2.01
N ALA A 186 -14.22 20.57 -1.48
CA ALA A 186 -14.32 19.31 -2.17
C ALA A 186 -15.46 18.48 -1.55
N PHE A 187 -15.99 17.54 -2.33
CA PHE A 187 -17.06 16.65 -1.88
C PHE A 187 -16.46 15.30 -1.55
N ASP A 188 -16.60 14.89 -0.31
CA ASP A 188 -16.28 13.55 0.17
C ASP A 188 -17.52 12.67 0.02
N ILE A 189 -17.44 11.68 -0.87
CA ILE A 189 -18.57 10.85 -1.31
C ILE A 189 -18.28 9.41 -0.91
N ASP A 190 -19.20 8.79 -0.17
CA ASP A 190 -19.08 7.39 0.25
C ASP A 190 -19.37 6.45 -0.93
N VAL A 191 -18.33 5.78 -1.41
CA VAL A 191 -18.35 4.80 -2.50
C VAL A 191 -17.63 3.51 -2.13
N LYS A 192 -17.52 3.23 -0.83
CA LYS A 192 -16.77 2.07 -0.33
C LYS A 192 -17.26 0.75 -0.90
N GLY A 193 -16.33 -0.08 -1.32
CA GLY A 193 -16.62 -1.38 -1.89
C GLY A 193 -15.51 -2.39 -1.68
N PHE A 194 -15.32 -2.81 -0.43
CA PHE A 194 -14.34 -3.85 -0.11
C PHE A 194 -14.84 -5.22 -0.55
N LYS A 195 -14.03 -5.96 -1.29
CA LYS A 195 -14.30 -7.38 -1.59
C LYS A 195 -14.06 -8.23 -0.33
N GLN A 196 -15.08 -8.37 0.50
CA GLN A 196 -14.96 -9.13 1.77
C GLN A 196 -15.09 -10.65 1.61
N ARG A 197 -15.73 -11.14 0.52
CA ARG A 197 -16.08 -12.56 0.37
C ARG A 197 -14.93 -13.51 -0.03
N SER A 198 -13.76 -12.98 -0.39
CA SER A 198 -12.63 -13.78 -0.87
C SER A 198 -11.42 -13.79 0.08
N ILE A 199 -11.58 -13.24 1.29
CA ILE A 199 -10.49 -13.22 2.28
C ILE A 199 -10.52 -14.56 3.02
N SER A 200 -9.46 -15.36 2.85
CA SER A 200 -9.28 -16.65 3.53
C SER A 200 -8.73 -16.46 4.94
N LYS A 201 -8.76 -17.54 5.71
CA LYS A 201 -8.04 -17.61 7.00
C LYS A 201 -6.60 -18.06 6.74
N PRO A 202 -5.64 -17.61 7.57
CA PRO A 202 -4.28 -18.13 7.51
C PRO A 202 -4.26 -19.65 7.72
N GLU A 203 -3.54 -20.37 6.87
CA GLU A 203 -3.41 -21.82 6.98
C GLU A 203 -2.14 -22.21 7.75
N ASN A 204 -1.05 -21.47 7.55
CA ASN A 204 0.25 -21.75 8.17
C ASN A 204 0.53 -20.90 9.41
N GLU A 205 0.03 -19.65 9.45
CA GLU A 205 0.24 -18.71 10.54
C GLU A 205 -1.03 -18.57 11.40
N ILE A 206 -1.55 -19.70 11.91
CA ILE A 206 -2.77 -19.73 12.73
C ILE A 206 -2.52 -19.04 14.08
N VAL A 207 -3.43 -18.15 14.50
CA VAL A 207 -3.45 -17.53 15.82
C VAL A 207 -4.78 -17.76 16.51
N ILE A 208 -4.73 -17.94 17.83
CA ILE A 208 -5.94 -18.13 18.65
C ILE A 208 -6.61 -16.77 18.90
N LYS A 209 -5.82 -15.73 19.19
CA LYS A 209 -6.29 -14.37 19.38
C LYS A 209 -5.63 -13.45 18.36
N GLY A 210 -6.43 -12.72 17.59
CA GLY A 210 -5.94 -11.77 16.60
C GLY A 210 -6.77 -11.77 15.32
N PRO A 211 -6.37 -11.00 14.32
CA PRO A 211 -6.99 -11.01 13.01
C PRO A 211 -6.86 -12.39 12.35
N HIS A 212 -7.93 -12.83 11.69
CA HIS A 212 -7.96 -14.10 10.95
C HIS A 212 -7.99 -13.88 9.43
N GLU A 213 -7.65 -12.69 8.97
CA GLU A 213 -7.55 -12.39 7.55
C GLU A 213 -6.19 -12.80 7.02
N ALA A 214 -6.16 -13.42 5.83
CA ALA A 214 -4.94 -13.76 5.10
C ALA A 214 -4.92 -13.09 3.73
N PHE A 215 -3.73 -12.97 3.14
CA PHE A 215 -3.58 -12.62 1.75
C PHE A 215 -4.19 -13.69 0.84
N VAL A 216 -4.60 -13.26 -0.35
CA VAL A 216 -5.18 -14.11 -1.38
C VAL A 216 -4.33 -14.03 -2.65
N GLU A 217 -4.66 -14.79 -3.69
CA GLU A 217 -3.90 -14.81 -4.94
C GLU A 217 -4.02 -13.49 -5.73
N ASN A 218 -5.10 -12.74 -5.53
CA ASN A 218 -5.33 -11.49 -6.27
C ASN A 218 -4.56 -10.33 -5.66
N LEU A 219 -3.57 -9.82 -6.40
CA LEU A 219 -2.70 -8.71 -5.99
C LEU A 219 -3.49 -7.49 -5.52
N ARG A 220 -4.56 -7.13 -6.25
CA ARG A 220 -5.34 -5.95 -5.94
C ARG A 220 -6.10 -6.07 -4.63
N THR A 221 -6.64 -7.23 -4.34
CA THR A 221 -7.27 -7.51 -3.04
C THR A 221 -6.24 -7.36 -1.93
N ASN A 222 -5.03 -7.88 -2.12
CA ASN A 222 -3.96 -7.79 -1.13
C ASN A 222 -3.49 -6.35 -0.86
N THR A 223 -3.33 -5.54 -1.90
CA THR A 223 -2.98 -4.12 -1.74
C THR A 223 -4.09 -3.34 -1.05
N SER A 224 -5.36 -3.64 -1.34
CA SER A 224 -6.50 -3.02 -0.65
C SER A 224 -6.60 -3.42 0.83
N LEU A 225 -6.19 -4.65 1.20
CA LEU A 225 -6.07 -5.07 2.61
C LEU A 225 -5.03 -4.22 3.36
N LEU A 226 -3.87 -3.98 2.75
CA LEU A 226 -2.85 -3.11 3.34
C LEU A 226 -3.37 -1.67 3.50
N ARG A 227 -4.02 -1.11 2.48
CA ARG A 227 -4.62 0.23 2.54
C ARG A 227 -5.68 0.36 3.63
N ARG A 228 -6.50 -0.67 3.81
CA ARG A 228 -7.54 -0.70 4.85
C ARG A 228 -6.94 -0.69 6.26
N LEU A 229 -5.81 -1.37 6.46
CA LEU A 229 -5.14 -1.42 7.75
C LEU A 229 -4.25 -0.19 8.00
N ILE A 230 -3.64 0.36 6.93
CA ILE A 230 -2.82 1.58 6.99
C ILE A 230 -3.58 2.71 6.29
N ASN A 231 -4.36 3.45 7.06
CA ASN A 231 -5.11 4.61 6.56
C ASN A 231 -4.22 5.86 6.53
N ASN A 232 -3.21 5.84 5.63
CA ASN A 232 -2.20 6.90 5.55
C ASN A 232 -1.74 7.10 4.09
N GLU A 233 -1.62 8.36 3.67
CA GLU A 233 -1.19 8.77 2.34
C GLU A 233 0.30 8.47 2.05
N ASN A 234 1.11 8.26 3.09
CA ASN A 234 2.53 7.93 2.93
C ASN A 234 2.79 6.45 2.60
N LEU A 235 1.77 5.60 2.61
CA LEU A 235 1.89 4.25 2.07
C LEU A 235 2.01 4.34 0.55
N VAL A 236 3.13 3.87 0.02
CA VAL A 236 3.39 3.80 -1.42
C VAL A 236 3.25 2.36 -1.87
N ILE A 237 2.50 2.15 -2.94
CA ILE A 237 2.32 0.87 -3.61
C ILE A 237 2.70 1.05 -5.08
N GLU A 238 3.83 0.49 -5.44
CA GLU A 238 4.38 0.61 -6.79
C GLU A 238 4.29 -0.72 -7.51
N ASN A 239 3.56 -0.75 -8.62
CA ASN A 239 3.42 -1.95 -9.43
C ASN A 239 4.57 -2.06 -10.43
N THR A 240 5.15 -3.24 -10.51
CA THR A 240 6.15 -3.62 -11.51
C THR A 240 5.77 -4.95 -12.14
N LYS A 241 6.33 -5.25 -13.32
CA LYS A 241 6.10 -6.51 -14.02
C LYS A 241 7.40 -7.30 -14.08
N VAL A 242 7.34 -8.59 -13.76
CA VAL A 242 8.47 -9.51 -13.74
C VAL A 242 8.19 -10.67 -14.69
N GLY A 243 9.24 -11.11 -15.40
CA GLY A 243 9.16 -12.17 -16.41
C GLY A 243 8.89 -11.64 -17.82
N LYS A 244 9.69 -12.10 -18.79
CA LYS A 244 9.59 -11.67 -20.20
C LYS A 244 8.29 -12.17 -20.86
N ILE A 245 7.87 -13.40 -20.52
CA ILE A 245 6.70 -14.06 -21.12
C ILE A 245 5.46 -13.85 -20.24
N THR A 246 5.54 -14.15 -18.94
CA THR A 246 4.36 -14.09 -18.06
C THR A 246 3.97 -12.68 -17.66
N GLN A 247 4.90 -11.73 -17.64
CA GLN A 247 4.69 -10.34 -17.21
C GLN A 247 3.88 -10.24 -15.92
N THR A 248 4.26 -11.06 -14.92
CA THR A 248 3.55 -11.19 -13.66
C THR A 248 3.62 -9.88 -12.88
N ASN A 249 2.46 -9.35 -12.50
CA ASN A 249 2.39 -8.12 -11.73
C ASN A 249 2.88 -8.36 -10.29
N CYS A 250 3.78 -7.51 -9.84
CA CYS A 250 4.28 -7.48 -8.46
C CYS A 250 4.06 -6.07 -7.90
N ALA A 251 3.72 -5.98 -6.62
CA ALA A 251 3.60 -4.71 -5.92
C ALA A 251 4.71 -4.58 -4.89
N VAL A 252 5.51 -3.51 -4.99
CA VAL A 252 6.50 -3.11 -3.98
C VAL A 252 5.83 -2.09 -3.07
N CYS A 253 5.68 -2.45 -1.78
CA CYS A 253 4.96 -1.65 -0.79
C CYS A 253 5.94 -1.15 0.29
N TYR A 254 5.87 0.13 0.63
CA TYR A 254 6.70 0.74 1.68
C TYR A 254 6.07 2.01 2.23
N MET A 255 6.46 2.39 3.46
CA MET A 255 6.11 3.68 4.05
C MET A 255 7.16 4.72 3.71
N LYS A 256 6.82 5.74 2.91
CA LYS A 256 7.76 6.77 2.46
C LYS A 256 8.48 7.51 3.60
N THR A 257 7.81 7.69 4.73
CA THR A 257 8.36 8.41 5.88
C THR A 257 9.22 7.55 6.81
N LEU A 258 9.17 6.22 6.67
CA LEU A 258 9.82 5.27 7.59
C LEU A 258 10.87 4.40 6.91
N ALA A 259 10.65 4.02 5.65
CA ALA A 259 11.55 3.14 4.93
C ALA A 259 12.82 3.89 4.50
N ASN A 260 13.95 3.19 4.52
CA ASN A 260 15.21 3.71 4.02
C ASN A 260 15.19 3.72 2.49
N ASP A 261 15.54 4.86 1.88
CA ASP A 261 15.56 5.04 0.43
C ASP A 261 16.54 4.08 -0.27
N ASP A 262 17.68 3.78 0.36
CA ASP A 262 18.66 2.82 -0.17
C ASP A 262 18.09 1.40 -0.22
N LEU A 263 17.33 1.00 0.80
CA LEU A 263 16.65 -0.30 0.83
C LEU A 263 15.60 -0.40 -0.28
N ILE A 264 14.81 0.67 -0.46
CA ILE A 264 13.80 0.74 -1.53
C ILE A 264 14.49 0.62 -2.89
N ALA A 265 15.57 1.38 -3.10
CA ALA A 265 16.33 1.36 -4.35
C ALA A 265 16.92 -0.03 -4.62
N GLU A 266 17.48 -0.70 -3.62
CA GLU A 266 18.06 -2.05 -3.73
C GLU A 266 16.99 -3.09 -4.11
N VAL A 267 15.84 -3.08 -3.43
CA VAL A 267 14.75 -4.02 -3.74
C VAL A 267 14.25 -3.82 -5.18
N LYS A 268 14.04 -2.58 -5.59
CA LYS A 268 13.63 -2.25 -6.96
C LYS A 268 14.68 -2.65 -7.99
N TYR A 269 15.95 -2.37 -7.70
CA TYR A 269 17.07 -2.73 -8.56
C TYR A 269 17.09 -4.25 -8.79
N ARG A 270 17.00 -5.04 -7.73
CA ARG A 270 16.98 -6.52 -7.83
C ARG A 270 15.79 -7.00 -8.65
N ILE A 271 14.59 -6.51 -8.41
CA ILE A 271 13.38 -6.93 -9.14
C ILE A 271 13.47 -6.56 -10.63
N ASN A 272 13.90 -5.34 -10.95
CA ASN A 272 13.95 -4.86 -12.33
C ASN A 272 15.06 -5.51 -13.16
N ASN A 273 16.11 -6.01 -12.52
CA ASN A 273 17.23 -6.69 -13.20
C ASN A 273 17.07 -8.22 -13.26
N LEU A 274 15.92 -8.76 -12.88
CA LEU A 274 15.65 -10.19 -13.07
C LEU A 274 15.44 -10.50 -14.55
N GLU A 275 16.36 -11.24 -15.13
CA GLU A 275 16.26 -11.75 -16.50
C GLU A 275 15.68 -13.17 -16.51
N ILE A 276 14.37 -13.29 -16.30
CA ILE A 276 13.63 -14.56 -16.31
C ILE A 276 12.48 -14.51 -17.32
N ASP A 277 12.10 -15.67 -17.83
CA ASP A 277 10.99 -15.77 -18.77
C ASP A 277 9.64 -15.79 -18.06
N SER A 278 9.57 -16.43 -16.90
CA SER A 278 8.34 -16.58 -16.14
C SER A 278 8.57 -16.39 -14.64
N LEU A 279 7.55 -15.87 -13.95
CA LEU A 279 7.43 -15.82 -12.51
C LEU A 279 6.04 -16.30 -12.13
N LEU A 280 5.94 -17.39 -11.36
CA LEU A 280 4.67 -18.03 -11.02
C LEU A 280 4.29 -17.90 -9.54
N SER A 281 5.27 -17.70 -8.65
CA SER A 281 5.01 -17.65 -7.22
C SER A 281 5.93 -16.70 -6.46
N ALA A 282 5.50 -16.33 -5.24
CA ALA A 282 6.33 -15.54 -4.33
C ALA A 282 7.58 -16.32 -3.87
N GLY A 283 7.49 -17.65 -3.70
CA GLY A 283 8.64 -18.47 -3.32
C GLY A 283 9.73 -18.52 -4.40
N GLU A 284 9.36 -18.49 -5.68
CA GLU A 284 10.31 -18.36 -6.78
C GLU A 284 11.02 -16.99 -6.74
N LEU A 285 10.24 -15.92 -6.53
CA LEU A 285 10.81 -14.57 -6.40
C LEU A 285 11.74 -14.46 -5.18
N GLU A 286 11.40 -15.06 -4.05
CA GLU A 286 12.25 -15.11 -2.86
C GLU A 286 13.63 -15.69 -3.17
N GLN A 287 13.68 -16.82 -3.88
CA GLN A 287 14.93 -17.47 -4.26
C GLN A 287 15.77 -16.60 -5.19
N LEU A 288 15.13 -15.92 -6.14
CA LEU A 288 15.80 -15.06 -7.12
C LEU A 288 16.34 -13.77 -6.49
N LEU A 289 15.67 -13.25 -5.47
CA LEU A 289 16.11 -12.04 -4.76
C LEU A 289 17.19 -12.33 -3.72
N THR A 290 17.36 -13.60 -3.32
CA THR A 290 18.36 -14.00 -2.31
C THR A 290 19.73 -14.20 -2.94
N ASP A 291 20.78 -13.64 -2.33
CA ASP A 291 22.16 -13.83 -2.78
C ASP A 291 22.61 -15.28 -2.55
N THR A 292 23.11 -15.93 -3.58
CA THR A 292 23.54 -17.34 -3.57
C THR A 292 24.75 -17.63 -2.65
N ASN A 293 25.49 -16.61 -2.22
CA ASN A 293 26.71 -16.74 -1.46
C ASN A 293 26.53 -16.82 0.08
N ASN A 294 25.31 -16.71 0.58
CA ASN A 294 25.04 -16.71 2.01
C ASN A 294 24.49 -18.06 2.47
N LEU A 295 25.35 -18.83 3.10
CA LEU A 295 24.96 -20.07 3.75
C LEU A 295 24.06 -19.79 4.96
N GLY A 296 22.78 -20.14 4.83
CA GLY A 296 22.02 -20.62 5.98
C GLY A 296 21.08 -19.64 6.68
N LEU A 297 21.15 -18.32 6.48
CA LEU A 297 20.19 -17.41 7.11
C LEU A 297 19.27 -16.76 6.05
N PRO A 298 17.96 -16.96 6.13
CA PRO A 298 17.03 -16.32 5.22
C PRO A 298 17.04 -14.80 5.44
N LYS A 299 17.10 -14.04 4.33
CA LYS A 299 17.09 -12.58 4.33
C LYS A 299 15.71 -11.99 4.10
N ILE A 300 14.77 -12.85 3.73
CA ILE A 300 13.39 -12.51 3.41
C ILE A 300 12.49 -13.31 4.35
N LEU A 301 11.54 -12.63 4.95
CA LEU A 301 10.48 -13.26 5.74
C LEU A 301 9.24 -13.37 4.87
N VAL A 302 8.66 -14.56 4.82
CA VAL A 302 7.39 -14.82 4.10
C VAL A 302 6.25 -14.84 5.09
N SER A 303 5.17 -14.13 4.80
CA SER A 303 3.97 -14.13 5.66
C SER A 303 2.70 -14.13 4.80
N GLU A 304 1.71 -14.91 5.23
CA GLU A 304 0.36 -14.90 4.65
C GLU A 304 -0.57 -13.89 5.34
N ARG A 305 -0.08 -13.20 6.39
CA ARG A 305 -0.88 -12.34 7.25
C ARG A 305 -0.70 -10.84 6.94
N PRO A 306 -1.80 -10.13 6.61
CA PRO A 306 -1.73 -8.68 6.38
C PRO A 306 -1.31 -7.87 7.62
N ASP A 307 -1.69 -8.29 8.83
CA ASP A 307 -1.29 -7.60 10.07
C ASP A 307 0.22 -7.70 10.33
N ASN A 308 0.85 -8.85 10.04
CA ASN A 308 2.29 -9.02 10.14
C ASN A 308 3.03 -8.14 9.10
N ALA A 309 2.50 -8.11 7.88
CA ALA A 309 3.00 -7.24 6.82
C ALA A 309 2.91 -5.75 7.21
N VAL A 310 1.79 -5.32 7.78
CA VAL A 310 1.61 -3.94 8.27
C VAL A 310 2.61 -3.61 9.37
N ASN A 311 2.81 -4.49 10.33
CA ASN A 311 3.81 -4.29 11.39
C ASN A 311 5.22 -4.11 10.81
N ALA A 312 5.57 -4.86 9.77
CA ALA A 312 6.86 -4.73 9.09
C ALA A 312 6.97 -3.37 8.35
N LEU A 313 5.92 -2.92 7.66
CA LEU A 313 5.88 -1.60 7.02
C LEU A 313 6.06 -0.46 8.03
N LEU A 314 5.43 -0.56 9.21
CA LEU A 314 5.58 0.42 10.28
C LEU A 314 6.97 0.42 10.92
N GLN A 315 7.74 -0.66 10.76
CA GLN A 315 9.15 -0.75 11.13
C GLN A 315 10.10 -0.20 10.04
N GLY A 316 9.58 0.31 8.93
CA GLY A 316 10.37 0.84 7.81
C GLY A 316 10.89 -0.24 6.86
N ARG A 317 10.35 -1.46 6.90
CA ARG A 317 10.69 -2.53 5.96
C ARG A 317 9.94 -2.37 4.63
N VAL A 318 10.44 -3.04 3.61
CA VAL A 318 9.82 -3.11 2.28
C VAL A 318 9.14 -4.46 2.10
N ILE A 319 7.97 -4.46 1.47
CA ILE A 319 7.20 -5.66 1.20
C ILE A 319 7.00 -5.81 -0.30
N VAL A 320 7.11 -7.04 -0.79
CA VAL A 320 6.77 -7.39 -2.17
C VAL A 320 5.67 -8.42 -2.19
N ILE A 321 4.61 -8.14 -2.94
CA ILE A 321 3.48 -9.05 -3.14
C ILE A 321 3.44 -9.42 -4.62
N VAL A 322 3.34 -10.72 -4.90
CA VAL A 322 3.29 -11.27 -6.26
C VAL A 322 1.86 -11.67 -6.59
N ASN A 323 1.38 -11.30 -7.76
CA ASN A 323 0.06 -11.76 -8.24
C ASN A 323 0.06 -13.27 -8.47
N GLY A 324 -0.98 -13.95 -7.99
CA GLY A 324 -1.08 -15.41 -8.04
C GLY A 324 -0.51 -16.12 -6.80
N SER A 325 -0.04 -15.37 -5.79
CA SER A 325 0.50 -15.95 -4.56
C SER A 325 -0.08 -15.26 -3.32
N PRO A 326 -0.55 -16.03 -2.31
CA PRO A 326 -1.14 -15.49 -1.08
C PRO A 326 -0.08 -15.12 -0.03
N TYR A 327 1.12 -14.74 -0.45
CA TYR A 327 2.23 -14.43 0.44
C TYR A 327 2.82 -13.06 0.17
N ALA A 328 3.19 -12.37 1.24
CA ALA A 328 4.00 -11.17 1.20
C ALA A 328 5.45 -11.49 1.57
N LEU A 329 6.39 -11.02 0.76
CA LEU A 329 7.83 -11.11 0.99
C LEU A 329 8.28 -9.85 1.73
N ILE A 330 8.74 -9.99 2.97
CA ILE A 330 9.13 -8.89 3.85
C ILE A 330 10.65 -8.78 3.90
N MET A 331 11.19 -7.63 3.62
CA MET A 331 12.64 -7.37 3.53
C MET A 331 13.05 -6.12 4.31
N PRO A 332 14.21 -6.17 5.00
CA PRO A 332 15.02 -7.33 5.31
C PRO A 332 14.42 -8.16 6.45
N ALA A 333 14.65 -9.47 6.48
CA ALA A 333 14.39 -10.29 7.64
C ALA A 333 15.54 -10.19 8.65
N VAL A 334 15.19 -10.23 9.93
CA VAL A 334 16.19 -10.30 11.03
C VAL A 334 16.02 -11.62 11.78
N LEU A 335 17.08 -12.11 12.40
CA LEU A 335 17.08 -13.41 13.07
C LEU A 335 15.95 -13.55 14.11
N ILE A 336 15.62 -12.47 14.81
CA ILE A 336 14.56 -12.46 15.83
C ILE A 336 13.16 -12.71 15.24
N ASP A 337 12.95 -12.42 13.94
CA ASP A 337 11.65 -12.66 13.30
C ASP A 337 11.33 -14.16 13.26
N PHE A 338 12.35 -15.00 13.03
CA PHE A 338 12.21 -16.45 12.99
C PHE A 338 12.02 -17.09 14.38
N LEU A 339 12.36 -16.35 15.44
CA LEU A 339 12.13 -16.76 16.83
C LEU A 339 10.84 -16.18 17.41
N SER A 340 10.16 -15.30 16.67
CA SER A 340 8.90 -14.69 17.07
C SER A 340 7.72 -15.40 16.41
N SER A 341 6.59 -15.48 17.12
CA SER A 341 5.32 -15.98 16.56
C SER A 341 4.35 -14.81 16.38
N PRO A 342 3.48 -14.84 15.37
CA PRO A 342 2.39 -13.85 15.23
C PRO A 342 1.50 -13.74 16.48
N GLU A 343 1.39 -14.79 17.28
CA GLU A 343 0.64 -14.74 18.56
C GLU A 343 1.25 -13.81 19.60
N ASP A 344 2.58 -13.61 19.56
CA ASP A 344 3.30 -12.80 20.56
C ASP A 344 2.80 -11.35 20.58
N THR A 345 2.33 -10.83 19.45
CA THR A 345 1.79 -9.46 19.33
C THR A 345 0.44 -9.30 20.04
N ASN A 346 -0.31 -10.40 20.21
CA ASN A 346 -1.65 -10.42 20.80
C ASN A 346 -1.67 -10.87 22.26
N LEU A 347 -0.50 -11.23 22.81
CA LEU A 347 -0.33 -11.62 24.22
C LEU A 347 0.10 -10.41 25.06
N LYS A 348 -0.14 -10.48 26.38
CA LYS A 348 0.45 -9.51 27.31
C LYS A 348 1.98 -9.58 27.22
N THR A 349 2.64 -8.42 27.16
CA THR A 349 4.09 -8.28 26.96
C THR A 349 4.96 -9.20 27.81
N ILE A 350 4.57 -9.43 29.08
CA ILE A 350 5.30 -10.32 30.01
C ILE A 350 5.29 -11.77 29.49
N PHE A 351 4.14 -12.28 29.07
CA PHE A 351 4.00 -13.63 28.54
C PHE A 351 4.67 -13.80 27.19
N ALA A 352 4.51 -12.80 26.30
CA ALA A 352 5.17 -12.79 24.98
C ALA A 352 6.71 -12.85 25.13
N ASN A 353 7.28 -12.02 26.01
CA ASN A 353 8.72 -12.02 26.27
C ASN A 353 9.19 -13.34 26.89
N PHE A 354 8.43 -13.90 27.84
CA PHE A 354 8.76 -15.19 28.44
C PHE A 354 8.78 -16.32 27.39
N LEU A 355 7.78 -16.37 26.49
CA LEU A 355 7.74 -17.35 25.42
C LEU A 355 8.90 -17.18 24.44
N LYS A 356 9.29 -15.94 24.09
CA LYS A 356 10.46 -15.66 23.25
C LYS A 356 11.76 -16.19 23.88
N VAL A 357 11.96 -15.96 25.18
CA VAL A 357 13.12 -16.48 25.91
C VAL A 357 13.16 -18.00 25.87
N ILE A 358 12.02 -18.67 26.10
CA ILE A 358 11.94 -20.14 26.02
C ILE A 358 12.31 -20.64 24.62
N ARG A 359 11.80 -19.98 23.55
CA ARG A 359 12.14 -20.36 22.16
C ARG A 359 13.62 -20.20 21.88
N ILE A 360 14.26 -19.13 22.35
CA ILE A 360 15.72 -18.92 22.21
C ILE A 360 16.49 -20.03 22.91
N ILE A 361 16.11 -20.37 24.15
CA ILE A 361 16.74 -21.46 24.91
C ILE A 361 16.53 -22.82 24.21
N ALA A 362 15.32 -23.08 23.73
CA ALA A 362 15.00 -24.30 23.00
C ALA A 362 15.80 -24.41 21.68
N ALA A 363 15.93 -23.33 20.92
CA ALA A 363 16.74 -23.28 19.72
C ALA A 363 18.23 -23.57 20.01
N PHE A 364 18.75 -22.99 21.10
CA PHE A 364 20.13 -23.24 21.55
C PHE A 364 20.33 -24.73 21.90
N PHE A 365 19.43 -25.33 22.67
CA PHE A 365 19.50 -26.74 22.99
C PHE A 365 19.34 -27.64 21.76
N ALA A 366 18.42 -27.30 20.84
CA ALA A 366 18.24 -28.06 19.60
C ALA A 366 19.52 -28.09 18.75
N LEU A 367 20.31 -27.02 18.78
CA LEU A 367 21.60 -26.96 18.08
C LEU A 367 22.72 -27.74 18.82
N LEU A 368 22.73 -27.66 20.16
CA LEU A 368 23.81 -28.17 20.97
C LEU A 368 23.67 -29.69 21.29
N LEU A 369 22.45 -30.16 21.54
CA LEU A 369 22.17 -31.54 21.97
C LEU A 369 22.69 -32.63 21.01
N PRO A 370 22.55 -32.52 19.69
CA PRO A 370 23.07 -33.52 18.77
C PRO A 370 24.59 -33.64 18.85
N GLY A 371 25.28 -32.50 18.92
CA GLY A 371 26.74 -32.47 19.08
C GLY A 371 27.21 -33.03 20.45
N LEU A 372 26.49 -32.67 21.52
CA LEU A 372 26.76 -33.20 22.86
C LEU A 372 26.53 -34.74 22.91
N TYR A 373 25.46 -35.21 22.31
CA TYR A 373 25.17 -36.64 22.22
C TYR A 373 26.31 -37.42 21.54
N ILE A 374 26.75 -36.91 20.37
CA ILE A 374 27.89 -37.52 19.65
C ILE A 374 29.19 -37.46 20.48
N ALA A 375 29.43 -36.37 21.16
CA ALA A 375 30.61 -36.24 22.01
C ALA A 375 30.59 -37.22 23.19
N ILE A 376 29.47 -37.37 23.89
CA ILE A 376 29.30 -38.33 25.00
C ILE A 376 29.45 -39.76 24.50
N THR A 377 28.78 -40.13 23.42
CA THR A 377 28.84 -41.51 22.91
C THR A 377 30.23 -41.93 22.42
N ASN A 378 31.01 -40.97 21.86
CA ASN A 378 32.34 -41.30 21.36
C ASN A 378 33.46 -41.19 22.42
N PHE A 379 33.36 -40.23 23.31
CA PHE A 379 34.48 -39.92 24.24
C PHE A 379 34.23 -40.37 25.70
N HIS A 380 32.94 -40.55 26.09
CA HIS A 380 32.54 -40.88 27.46
C HIS A 380 31.47 -41.98 27.46
N ARG A 381 31.80 -43.13 26.87
CA ARG A 381 30.92 -44.29 26.82
C ARG A 381 30.48 -44.81 28.20
N GLU A 382 31.29 -44.55 29.23
CA GLU A 382 31.05 -44.94 30.60
C GLU A 382 29.79 -44.31 31.21
N ILE A 383 29.33 -43.16 30.64
CA ILE A 383 28.14 -42.45 31.12
C ILE A 383 26.84 -43.10 30.62
N ILE A 384 26.91 -43.90 29.53
CA ILE A 384 25.76 -44.54 28.95
C ILE A 384 25.50 -45.87 29.69
N PRO A 385 24.27 -46.06 30.23
CA PRO A 385 23.92 -47.34 30.87
C PRO A 385 24.10 -48.50 29.89
N THR A 386 24.71 -49.58 30.37
CA THR A 386 24.98 -50.81 29.55
C THR A 386 23.71 -51.47 28.98
N GLU A 387 22.55 -51.11 29.52
CA GLU A 387 21.25 -51.61 29.08
C GLU A 387 20.74 -50.96 27.76
N LEU A 388 21.40 -49.91 27.27
CA LEU A 388 21.09 -49.16 26.04
C LEU A 388 21.99 -49.52 24.85
N PHE A 389 22.88 -50.51 25.01
CA PHE A 389 23.73 -51.04 23.92
C PHE A 389 23.15 -52.34 23.36
#